data_262405d8e1fb977b39062b730f8da753
#
_entry.id   262405d8e1fb977b39062b730f8da753
#
_cell.length_a   1.000
_cell.length_b   1.000
_cell.length_c   1.000
_cell.angle_alpha   90.00
_cell.angle_beta   90.00
_cell.angle_gamma   90.00
#
_symmetry.space_group_name_H-M   'P 1'
#
loop_
_entity.id
_entity.type
_entity.pdbx_description
1 polymer ?
#
loop_
_entity_poly.entity_id
_entity_poly.type
_entity_poly.pdbx_seq_one_letter_code
_entity_poly.pdbx_strand_id
1 'polypeptide(L)'
;MIQMKEKIIEILREHPGLRKREIAPYLHCHHFKILGAMSELQDAGLIKSIRIHDTASMEFYYKWYVAEDVLENGASLINPDDL
;
A
#
# COMPACT_ATOMS: atom_id res chain seq x y z
N MET A 1 -12.43 -5.47 19.28
CA MET A 1 -11.25 -6.08 18.67
C MET A 1 -11.02 -5.46 17.29
N ILE A 2 -9.82 -4.99 17.03
CA ILE A 2 -9.50 -4.35 15.73
C ILE A 2 -9.28 -5.44 14.70
N GLN A 3 -9.97 -5.33 13.58
CA GLN A 3 -9.82 -6.28 12.48
C GLN A 3 -8.54 -6.03 11.71
N MET A 4 -8.05 -7.05 11.01
CA MET A 4 -6.83 -6.95 10.23
C MET A 4 -6.89 -5.82 9.19
N LYS A 5 -8.04 -5.64 8.54
CA LYS A 5 -8.23 -4.57 7.56
C LYS A 5 -8.01 -3.19 8.17
N GLU A 6 -8.54 -2.97 9.37
CA GLU A 6 -8.36 -1.69 10.05
C GLU A 6 -6.90 -1.45 10.41
N LYS A 7 -6.21 -2.49 10.84
CA LYS A 7 -4.79 -2.40 11.17
C LYS A 7 -3.95 -2.07 9.94
N ILE A 8 -4.28 -2.66 8.80
CA ILE A 8 -3.58 -2.37 7.55
C ILE A 8 -3.75 -0.90 7.18
N ILE A 9 -4.95 -0.37 7.32
CA ILE A 9 -5.21 1.04 7.03
C ILE A 9 -4.40 1.94 7.97
N GLU A 10 -4.36 1.63 9.25
CA GLU A 10 -3.57 2.39 10.22
C GLU A 10 -2.09 2.38 9.89
N ILE A 11 -1.58 1.20 9.54
CA ILE A 11 -0.17 1.04 9.18
C ILE A 11 0.16 1.90 7.96
N LEU A 12 -0.69 1.87 6.94
CA LEU A 12 -0.45 2.63 5.72
C LEU A 12 -0.62 4.13 5.93
N ARG A 13 -1.42 4.56 6.90
CA ARG A 13 -1.51 5.98 7.25
C ARG A 13 -0.24 6.47 7.91
N GLU A 14 0.33 5.65 8.80
CA GLU A 14 1.55 6.00 9.49
C GLU A 14 2.79 5.83 8.62
N HIS A 15 2.75 4.84 7.75
CA HIS A 15 3.90 4.49 6.90
C HIS A 15 3.47 4.34 5.46
N PRO A 16 3.14 5.43 4.77
CA PRO A 16 2.72 5.34 3.37
C PRO A 16 3.85 4.84 2.49
N GLY A 17 3.48 4.06 1.48
CA GLY A 17 4.45 3.55 0.53
C GLY A 17 5.09 2.24 0.90
N LEU A 18 4.51 1.49 1.83
CA LEU A 18 5.00 0.17 2.17
C LEU A 18 4.63 -0.85 1.09
N ARG A 19 5.49 -1.85 0.94
CA ARG A 19 5.18 -3.03 0.14
C ARG A 19 4.40 -4.02 1.01
N LYS A 20 3.72 -4.98 0.37
CA LYS A 20 2.99 -6.02 1.11
C LYS A 20 3.89 -6.74 2.11
N ARG A 21 5.11 -7.07 1.70
CA ARG A 21 6.08 -7.73 2.58
C ARG A 21 6.42 -6.91 3.80
N GLU A 22 6.40 -5.60 3.66
CA GLU A 22 6.75 -4.69 4.74
C GLU A 22 5.57 -4.48 5.70
N ILE A 23 4.36 -4.69 5.22
CA ILE A 23 3.17 -4.57 6.06
C ILE A 23 3.04 -5.76 7.02
N ALA A 24 3.33 -6.96 6.52
CA ALA A 24 3.15 -8.19 7.29
C ALA A 24 3.87 -8.18 8.66
N PRO A 25 5.13 -7.73 8.76
CA PRO A 25 5.81 -7.69 10.06
C PRO A 25 5.10 -6.83 11.10
N TYR A 26 4.43 -5.77 10.69
CA TYR A 26 3.68 -4.93 11.63
C TYR A 26 2.51 -5.68 12.24
N LEU A 27 2.05 -6.73 11.57
CA LEU A 27 0.91 -7.54 12.02
C LEU A 27 1.36 -8.86 12.63
N HIS A 28 2.65 -9.08 12.70
CA HIS A 28 3.24 -10.31 13.25
C HIS A 28 2.69 -11.57 12.57
N CYS A 29 2.51 -11.51 11.25
CA CYS A 29 1.99 -12.63 10.50
C CYS A 29 2.69 -12.77 9.15
N HIS A 30 2.45 -13.90 8.50
CA HIS A 30 3.01 -14.16 7.19
C HIS A 30 2.27 -13.30 6.14
N HIS A 31 3.00 -12.83 5.12
CA HIS A 31 2.40 -11.95 4.13
C HIS A 31 1.23 -12.58 3.38
N PHE A 32 1.17 -13.90 3.27
CA PHE A 32 0.02 -14.55 2.64
C PHE A 32 -1.28 -14.30 3.38
N LYS A 33 -1.22 -14.07 4.69
CA LYS A 33 -2.42 -13.82 5.47
C LYS A 33 -3.03 -12.45 5.20
N ILE A 34 -2.22 -11.51 4.75
CA ILE A 34 -2.73 -10.17 4.48
C ILE A 34 -3.23 -10.00 3.04
N LEU A 35 -2.92 -10.93 2.15
CA LEU A 35 -3.30 -10.80 0.74
C LEU A 35 -4.80 -10.68 0.56
N GLY A 36 -5.57 -11.52 1.24
CA GLY A 36 -7.02 -11.47 1.16
C GLY A 36 -7.58 -10.15 1.68
N ALA A 37 -7.08 -9.72 2.83
CA ALA A 37 -7.53 -8.46 3.43
C ALA A 37 -7.16 -7.27 2.54
N MET A 38 -5.97 -7.26 1.96
CA MET A 38 -5.56 -6.19 1.07
C MET A 38 -6.37 -6.18 -0.21
N SER A 39 -6.68 -7.36 -0.76
CA SER A 39 -7.53 -7.46 -1.93
C SER A 39 -8.92 -6.88 -1.67
N GLU A 40 -9.51 -7.19 -0.52
CA GLU A 40 -10.80 -6.65 -0.13
C GLU A 40 -10.76 -5.13 0.04
N LEU A 41 -9.70 -4.62 0.67
CA LEU A 41 -9.54 -3.18 0.85
C LEU A 41 -9.35 -2.47 -0.49
N GLN A 42 -8.62 -3.07 -1.40
CA GLN A 42 -8.42 -2.53 -2.73
C GLN A 42 -9.73 -2.51 -3.53
N ASP A 43 -10.48 -3.61 -3.46
CA ASP A 43 -11.76 -3.71 -4.15
C ASP A 43 -12.77 -2.70 -3.61
N ALA A 44 -12.70 -2.42 -2.31
CA ALA A 44 -13.55 -1.42 -1.69
C ALA A 44 -13.08 0.02 -1.97
N GLY A 45 -11.91 0.18 -2.58
CA GLY A 45 -11.37 1.50 -2.90
C GLY A 45 -10.76 2.20 -1.70
N LEU A 46 -10.44 1.48 -0.63
CA LEU A 46 -9.88 2.07 0.59
C LEU A 46 -8.37 2.19 0.56
N ILE A 47 -7.70 1.36 -0.21
CA ILE A 47 -6.26 1.45 -0.43
C ILE A 47 -5.96 1.37 -1.91
N LYS A 48 -4.84 1.96 -2.30
CA LYS A 48 -4.38 1.96 -3.68
C LYS A 48 -2.90 1.64 -3.74
N SER A 49 -2.47 1.09 -4.86
CA SER A 49 -1.07 0.82 -5.10
C SER A 49 -0.54 1.69 -6.23
N ILE A 50 0.73 2.00 -6.16
CA ILE A 50 1.45 2.69 -7.23
C ILE A 50 2.56 1.76 -7.66
N ARG A 51 2.63 1.48 -8.95
CA ARG A 51 3.68 0.62 -9.50
C ARG A 51 4.96 1.42 -9.66
N ILE A 52 6.03 0.88 -9.11
CA ILE A 52 7.35 1.48 -9.20
C ILE A 52 8.24 0.59 -10.06
N HIS A 53 8.98 1.21 -10.97
CA HIS A 53 9.96 0.50 -11.77
C HIS A 53 11.35 0.78 -11.19
N ASP A 54 12.00 -0.26 -10.71
CA ASP A 54 13.37 -0.15 -10.21
C ASP A 54 14.31 -0.40 -11.38
N THR A 55 14.91 0.65 -11.87
CA THR A 55 15.79 0.55 -13.05
C THR A 55 17.09 -0.18 -12.74
N ALA A 56 17.51 -0.19 -11.49
CA ALA A 56 18.75 -0.88 -11.11
C ALA A 56 18.58 -2.40 -11.18
N SER A 57 17.43 -2.91 -10.74
CA SER A 57 17.14 -4.34 -10.76
C SER A 57 16.29 -4.76 -11.95
N MET A 58 15.74 -3.80 -12.69
CA MET A 58 14.81 -4.03 -13.80
C MET A 58 13.55 -4.75 -13.35
N GLU A 59 13.17 -4.55 -12.11
CA GLU A 59 11.98 -5.16 -11.52
C GLU A 59 10.92 -4.11 -11.25
N PHE A 60 9.68 -4.57 -11.17
CA PHE A 60 8.56 -3.75 -10.74
C PHE A 60 8.13 -4.17 -9.35
N TYR A 61 7.70 -3.19 -8.55
CA TYR A 61 7.09 -3.47 -7.28
C TYR A 61 5.99 -2.45 -7.02
N TYR A 62 5.16 -2.73 -6.02
CA TYR A 62 4.03 -1.87 -5.69
C TYR A 62 4.21 -1.30 -4.31
N LYS A 63 3.99 0.00 -4.21
CA LYS A 63 3.90 0.70 -2.93
C LYS A 63 2.42 0.95 -2.65
N TRP A 64 2.03 0.78 -1.41
CA TRP A 64 0.63 0.86 -1.02
C TRP A 64 0.37 2.11 -0.20
N TYR A 65 -0.82 2.67 -0.39
CA TYR A 65 -1.24 3.91 0.25
C TYR A 65 -2.72 3.81 0.60
N VAL A 66 -3.13 4.57 1.63
CA VAL A 66 -4.54 4.77 1.87
C VAL A 66 -5.09 5.62 0.71
N ALA A 67 -6.26 5.25 0.21
CA ALA A 67 -6.83 5.91 -0.98
C ALA A 67 -7.02 7.42 -0.78
N GLU A 68 -7.37 7.84 0.43
CA GLU A 68 -7.52 9.26 0.76
C GLU A 68 -6.24 10.03 0.51
N ASP A 69 -5.10 9.46 0.89
CA ASP A 69 -3.81 10.10 0.69
C ASP A 69 -3.49 10.26 -0.77
N VAL A 70 -3.84 9.25 -1.57
CA VAL A 70 -3.63 9.32 -3.01
C VAL A 70 -4.50 10.40 -3.65
N LEU A 71 -5.76 10.48 -3.22
CA LEU A 71 -6.68 11.47 -3.76
C LEU A 71 -6.29 12.89 -3.39
N GLU A 72 -5.86 13.11 -2.14
CA GLU A 72 -5.46 14.43 -1.67
C GLU A 72 -4.13 14.88 -2.28
N ASN A 73 -3.21 13.96 -2.41
CA ASN A 73 -1.85 14.24 -2.87
C ASN A 73 -1.55 13.56 -4.19
N GLY A 74 -2.57 13.27 -4.98
CA GLY A 74 -2.44 12.52 -6.21
C GLY A 74 -1.35 13.04 -7.12
N ALA A 75 -1.30 14.34 -7.31
CA ALA A 75 -0.29 14.97 -8.15
C ALA A 75 1.12 14.85 -7.55
N SER A 76 1.20 14.85 -6.22
CA SER A 76 2.48 14.75 -5.53
C SER A 76 2.98 13.31 -5.47
N LEU A 77 2.06 12.37 -5.26
CA LEU A 77 2.41 10.95 -5.18
C LEU A 77 2.65 10.37 -6.57
N ILE A 78 1.87 10.82 -7.53
CA ILE A 78 2.12 10.55 -8.93
C ILE A 78 3.09 11.63 -9.37
N ASN A 79 4.33 11.42 -9.14
CA ASN A 79 5.36 12.41 -9.33
C ASN A 79 5.13 13.23 -10.61
N PRO A 80 4.98 14.56 -10.51
CA PRO A 80 4.79 15.40 -11.69
C PRO A 80 5.88 15.26 -12.72
N ASP A 81 7.08 14.88 -12.29
CA ASP A 81 8.19 14.68 -13.19
C ASP A 81 8.00 13.46 -14.09
N ASP A 82 7.09 12.59 -13.72
CA ASP A 82 6.75 11.42 -14.53
C ASP A 82 5.68 11.72 -15.56
N LEU A 83 5.15 12.91 -15.53
CA LEU A 83 4.09 13.31 -16.44
C LEU A 83 4.67 13.98 -17.68
#